data_fd35f6f764407252452427943b8be28e
#
_entry.id   fd35f6f764407252452427943b8be28e
#
_cell.length_a   1.000
_cell.length_b   1.000
_cell.length_c   1.000
_cell.angle_alpha   90.00
_cell.angle_beta   90.00
_cell.angle_gamma   90.00
#
_symmetry.space_group_name_H-M   'P 1'
#
loop_
_entity.id
_entity.type
_entity.pdbx_description
1 polymer ?
#
loop_
_entity_poly.entity_id
_entity_poly.type
_entity_poly.pdbx_seq_one_letter_code
_entity_poly.pdbx_strand_id
1 'polypeptide(L)'
;MSDVELAYAVGQTVEVTAVDVAQGGWCVARPEGLPVLFVRHALPGERVLARVTEVTSRFARADAIEVRDASPDRVEPPCPNAHPGGCGGCDWQHASLPAQRALKASVIAQQLRRVAGLELDAEITVEALPGDEPAEPGPTTETTESTETGQPGLGWRTRVQFAVRPDGLAGLRGHRSHEVIDIGDCPIAHPAIRDLGLLDYSWEGAGTVEAAVGSPEPADPGHQDSVVILTKAGRAPRGRRAPGSVPGNAAAHDERGRVARDRSEDRAVEFFPQEAVDSVEAESVLIRSAHRLTPLRGRQFLTQFAAGRHWQVNAGGFWQVHPAAADTLSEAVVAALEPKPGDTALDLYAGAGLFAGVLAPLVGADGAVTVIESDAAAVRDARANLGEYPWVAVHRNDVSLAVKDAGLPQARLVVADPPRAGLAREVVDYLTGGSQAERFAYVSCDPATLARDLGLLIAGGWRVDGLRAFDAFPMTHHVECVVTLTR
;
A
#
# COMPACT_ATOMS: atom_id res chain seq x y z
N MET A 1 33.69 1.64 -30.41
CA MET A 1 32.44 1.43 -29.67
C MET A 1 31.50 0.80 -30.67
N SER A 2 31.33 -0.52 -30.62
CA SER A 2 30.43 -1.24 -31.53
C SER A 2 29.00 -0.86 -31.17
N ASP A 3 28.28 -0.36 -32.20
CA ASP A 3 26.82 -0.19 -32.15
C ASP A 3 26.19 -1.55 -31.82
N VAL A 4 25.80 -1.74 -30.58
CA VAL A 4 24.91 -2.85 -30.22
C VAL A 4 23.57 -2.45 -30.80
N GLU A 5 23.26 -3.00 -31.97
CA GLU A 5 21.93 -2.93 -32.57
C GLU A 5 20.94 -3.35 -31.48
N LEU A 6 20.11 -2.42 -31.00
CA LEU A 6 19.11 -2.69 -29.97
C LEU A 6 18.18 -3.75 -30.54
N ALA A 7 18.13 -4.91 -29.93
CA ALA A 7 17.38 -6.08 -30.42
C ALA A 7 15.86 -5.84 -30.48
N TYR A 8 15.36 -4.76 -29.84
CA TYR A 8 13.97 -4.31 -29.89
C TYR A 8 13.89 -2.81 -30.19
N ALA A 9 12.76 -2.38 -30.78
CA ALA A 9 12.41 -0.98 -30.93
C ALA A 9 11.07 -0.69 -30.23
N VAL A 10 10.92 0.48 -29.62
CA VAL A 10 9.65 0.92 -29.03
C VAL A 10 8.59 0.98 -30.14
N GLY A 11 7.41 0.42 -29.88
CA GLY A 11 6.30 0.28 -30.82
C GLY A 11 6.37 -0.98 -31.66
N GLN A 12 7.50 -1.69 -31.73
CA GLN A 12 7.62 -2.99 -32.39
C GLN A 12 6.68 -4.01 -31.76
N THR A 13 6.05 -4.84 -32.60
CA THR A 13 5.29 -6.01 -32.15
C THR A 13 6.14 -7.27 -32.31
N VAL A 14 6.12 -8.11 -31.28
CA VAL A 14 6.82 -9.40 -31.26
C VAL A 14 5.90 -10.48 -30.71
N GLU A 15 5.97 -11.68 -31.31
CA GLU A 15 5.27 -12.86 -30.79
C GLU A 15 6.18 -13.57 -29.80
N VAL A 16 5.71 -13.80 -28.58
CA VAL A 16 6.50 -14.43 -27.52
C VAL A 16 5.65 -15.35 -26.66
N THR A 17 6.31 -16.33 -26.01
CA THR A 17 5.71 -17.13 -24.95
C THR A 17 6.15 -16.61 -23.59
N ALA A 18 5.20 -16.28 -22.73
CA ALA A 18 5.43 -15.95 -21.33
C ALA A 18 5.77 -17.23 -20.56
N VAL A 19 6.91 -17.29 -19.90
CA VAL A 19 7.39 -18.53 -19.25
C VAL A 19 7.34 -18.50 -17.73
N ASP A 20 7.27 -17.31 -17.13
CA ASP A 20 7.32 -17.14 -15.68
C ASP A 20 6.75 -15.76 -15.29
N VAL A 21 6.53 -15.53 -13.98
CA VAL A 21 6.15 -14.24 -13.40
C VAL A 21 7.36 -13.57 -12.78
N ALA A 22 7.37 -12.23 -12.75
CA ALA A 22 8.39 -11.42 -12.09
C ALA A 22 7.77 -10.42 -11.11
N GLN A 23 8.59 -9.92 -10.19
CA GLN A 23 8.23 -8.81 -9.31
C GLN A 23 7.66 -7.63 -10.10
N GLY A 24 6.55 -7.05 -9.61
CA GLY A 24 5.88 -5.92 -10.24
C GLY A 24 4.80 -6.30 -11.26
N GLY A 25 4.31 -7.53 -11.25
CA GLY A 25 3.16 -7.96 -12.05
C GLY A 25 3.46 -8.28 -13.52
N TRP A 26 4.74 -8.42 -13.88
CA TRP A 26 5.19 -8.73 -15.23
C TRP A 26 5.31 -10.24 -15.43
N CYS A 27 5.00 -10.70 -16.63
CA CYS A 27 5.46 -12.00 -17.10
C CYS A 27 6.80 -11.89 -17.83
N VAL A 28 7.60 -12.94 -17.75
CA VAL A 28 8.93 -13.03 -18.38
C VAL A 28 8.85 -13.82 -19.65
N ALA A 29 9.32 -13.25 -20.75
CA ALA A 29 9.58 -14.00 -22.00
C ALA A 29 11.09 -13.97 -22.30
N ARG A 30 11.61 -15.09 -22.86
CA ARG A 30 13.03 -15.28 -23.19
C ARG A 30 13.16 -15.75 -24.64
N PRO A 31 12.91 -14.88 -25.62
CA PRO A 31 13.09 -15.26 -27.02
C PRO A 31 14.56 -15.57 -27.33
N GLU A 32 14.81 -16.55 -28.19
CA GLU A 32 16.17 -16.96 -28.54
C GLU A 32 16.92 -15.81 -29.22
N GLY A 33 18.15 -15.56 -28.78
CA GLY A 33 19.02 -14.51 -29.31
C GLY A 33 18.64 -13.06 -28.96
N LEU A 34 17.60 -12.83 -28.15
CA LEU A 34 17.11 -11.53 -27.77
C LEU A 34 17.21 -11.30 -26.25
N PRO A 35 17.29 -10.06 -25.79
CA PRO A 35 17.19 -9.74 -24.37
C PRO A 35 15.86 -10.20 -23.76
N VAL A 36 15.85 -10.37 -22.43
CA VAL A 36 14.62 -10.65 -21.67
C VAL A 36 13.58 -9.59 -21.95
N LEU A 37 12.35 -10.06 -22.20
CA LEU A 37 11.18 -9.20 -22.37
C LEU A 37 10.23 -9.39 -21.18
N PHE A 38 9.91 -8.28 -20.49
CA PHE A 38 8.89 -8.24 -19.46
C PHE A 38 7.55 -7.82 -20.07
N VAL A 39 6.56 -8.68 -20.00
CA VAL A 39 5.27 -8.52 -20.67
C VAL A 39 4.16 -8.34 -19.65
N ARG A 40 3.39 -7.25 -19.74
CA ARG A 40 2.13 -7.06 -18.98
C ARG A 40 0.96 -7.66 -19.74
N HIS A 41 -0.13 -7.87 -19.02
CA HIS A 41 -1.39 -8.43 -19.55
C HIS A 41 -1.25 -9.83 -20.14
N ALA A 42 -0.17 -10.55 -19.80
CA ALA A 42 0.04 -11.95 -20.12
C ALA A 42 0.04 -12.80 -18.85
N LEU A 43 -0.17 -14.12 -19.01
CA LEU A 43 0.01 -15.12 -17.97
C LEU A 43 1.09 -16.13 -18.36
N PRO A 44 1.79 -16.77 -17.40
CA PRO A 44 2.73 -17.82 -17.70
C PRO A 44 2.08 -18.95 -18.53
N GLY A 45 2.79 -19.42 -19.54
CA GLY A 45 2.33 -20.42 -20.50
C GLY A 45 1.66 -19.83 -21.75
N GLU A 46 1.23 -18.57 -21.73
CA GLU A 46 0.56 -17.95 -22.87
C GLU A 46 1.52 -17.57 -24.00
N ARG A 47 1.06 -17.78 -25.23
CA ARG A 47 1.67 -17.20 -26.43
C ARG A 47 0.91 -15.93 -26.81
N VAL A 48 1.63 -14.82 -26.85
CA VAL A 48 1.03 -13.49 -27.02
C VAL A 48 1.74 -12.69 -28.11
N LEU A 49 1.00 -11.81 -28.78
CA LEU A 49 1.56 -10.71 -29.56
C LEU A 49 1.76 -9.53 -28.61
N ALA A 50 3.01 -9.14 -28.37
CA ALA A 50 3.36 -8.09 -27.42
C ALA A 50 3.91 -6.85 -28.17
N ARG A 51 3.46 -5.65 -27.76
CA ARG A 51 3.99 -4.38 -28.27
C ARG A 51 5.02 -3.83 -27.28
N VAL A 52 6.24 -3.61 -27.77
CA VAL A 52 7.35 -3.08 -26.97
C VAL A 52 7.05 -1.63 -26.56
N THR A 53 7.12 -1.35 -25.26
CA THR A 53 6.83 -0.03 -24.65
C THR A 53 8.08 0.65 -24.14
N GLU A 54 9.12 -0.12 -23.77
CA GLU A 54 10.38 0.41 -23.23
C GLU A 54 11.54 -0.51 -23.63
N VAL A 55 12.68 0.08 -23.95
CA VAL A 55 13.93 -0.67 -24.26
C VAL A 55 15.05 -0.11 -23.39
N THR A 56 15.79 -1.02 -22.74
CA THR A 56 17.00 -0.71 -21.98
C THR A 56 18.18 -1.52 -22.50
N SER A 57 19.38 -1.28 -21.98
CA SER A 57 20.58 -2.05 -22.36
C SER A 57 20.55 -3.54 -21.94
N ARG A 58 19.65 -3.94 -21.03
CA ARG A 58 19.60 -5.28 -20.43
C ARG A 58 18.31 -6.04 -20.68
N PHE A 59 17.21 -5.35 -20.88
CA PHE A 59 15.87 -5.92 -21.05
C PHE A 59 14.99 -4.95 -21.83
N ALA A 60 13.85 -5.46 -22.30
CA ALA A 60 12.76 -4.60 -22.80
C ALA A 60 11.46 -4.88 -22.02
N ARG A 61 10.49 -3.97 -22.15
CA ARG A 61 9.13 -4.11 -21.63
C ARG A 61 8.13 -4.04 -22.77
N ALA A 62 7.04 -4.75 -22.61
CA ALA A 62 5.98 -4.80 -23.61
C ALA A 62 4.61 -5.00 -22.92
N ASP A 63 3.55 -4.66 -23.64
CA ASP A 63 2.19 -5.00 -23.27
C ASP A 63 1.66 -6.05 -24.26
N ALA A 64 1.07 -7.15 -23.76
CA ALA A 64 0.36 -8.10 -24.59
C ALA A 64 -0.88 -7.41 -25.19
N ILE A 65 -0.93 -7.33 -26.50
CA ILE A 65 -2.04 -6.70 -27.25
C ILE A 65 -3.00 -7.73 -27.86
N GLU A 66 -2.56 -8.98 -27.96
CA GLU A 66 -3.38 -10.10 -28.39
C GLU A 66 -2.86 -11.39 -27.75
N VAL A 67 -3.76 -12.22 -27.27
CA VAL A 67 -3.45 -13.55 -26.72
C VAL A 67 -3.77 -14.59 -27.80
N ARG A 68 -2.76 -15.38 -28.21
CA ARG A 68 -2.88 -16.43 -29.21
C ARG A 68 -3.31 -17.75 -28.60
N ASP A 69 -2.63 -18.15 -27.54
CA ASP A 69 -2.92 -19.37 -26.78
C ASP A 69 -3.13 -18.95 -25.32
N ALA A 70 -4.38 -18.93 -24.89
CA ALA A 70 -4.74 -18.46 -23.55
C ALA A 70 -4.47 -19.54 -22.49
N SER A 71 -4.05 -19.09 -21.30
CA SER A 71 -4.01 -19.91 -20.08
C SER A 71 -5.44 -20.31 -19.65
N PRO A 72 -5.64 -21.50 -19.08
CA PRO A 72 -6.92 -21.86 -18.45
C PRO A 72 -7.29 -20.93 -17.26
N ASP A 73 -6.31 -20.24 -16.69
CA ASP A 73 -6.48 -19.29 -15.60
C ASP A 73 -6.90 -17.89 -16.05
N ARG A 74 -6.93 -17.66 -17.37
CA ARG A 74 -7.34 -16.37 -17.93
C ARG A 74 -8.85 -16.19 -17.81
N VAL A 75 -9.23 -14.99 -17.34
CA VAL A 75 -10.62 -14.54 -17.24
C VAL A 75 -10.78 -13.21 -17.96
N GLU A 76 -12.03 -12.86 -18.29
CA GLU A 76 -12.36 -11.51 -18.76
C GLU A 76 -12.19 -10.52 -17.61
N PRO A 77 -11.41 -9.44 -17.76
CA PRO A 77 -11.25 -8.44 -16.73
C PRO A 77 -12.59 -7.79 -16.34
N PRO A 78 -12.94 -7.73 -15.04
CA PRO A 78 -14.17 -7.06 -14.60
C PRO A 78 -14.15 -5.55 -14.80
N CYS A 79 -12.98 -4.93 -14.95
CA CYS A 79 -12.82 -3.50 -15.21
C CYS A 79 -12.54 -3.25 -16.69
N PRO A 80 -13.35 -2.43 -17.38
CA PRO A 80 -13.14 -2.11 -18.80
C PRO A 80 -11.82 -1.36 -19.06
N ASN A 81 -11.23 -0.76 -18.02
CA ASN A 81 -9.97 -0.03 -18.14
C ASN A 81 -8.72 -0.91 -17.82
N ALA A 82 -8.89 -2.22 -17.60
CA ALA A 82 -7.80 -3.15 -17.32
C ALA A 82 -7.19 -3.74 -18.60
N HIS A 83 -6.69 -2.88 -19.48
CA HIS A 83 -6.09 -3.24 -20.77
C HIS A 83 -4.86 -2.36 -21.06
N PRO A 84 -4.02 -2.70 -22.09
CA PRO A 84 -2.93 -1.86 -22.55
C PRO A 84 -3.42 -0.44 -22.91
N GLY A 85 -2.80 0.58 -22.31
CA GLY A 85 -3.17 2.00 -22.50
C GLY A 85 -4.31 2.48 -21.61
N GLY A 86 -4.91 1.61 -20.81
CA GLY A 86 -5.92 1.97 -19.82
C GLY A 86 -5.30 2.35 -18.45
N CYS A 87 -6.11 2.22 -17.39
CA CYS A 87 -5.71 2.52 -16.03
C CYS A 87 -4.53 1.63 -15.57
N GLY A 88 -3.55 2.23 -14.89
CA GLY A 88 -2.38 1.52 -14.37
C GLY A 88 -2.53 0.94 -12.96
N GLY A 89 -3.74 0.96 -12.39
CA GLY A 89 -3.96 0.61 -10.98
C GLY A 89 -4.01 -0.88 -10.68
N CYS A 90 -4.29 -1.72 -11.67
CA CYS A 90 -4.40 -3.18 -11.54
C CYS A 90 -3.50 -3.88 -12.56
N ASP A 91 -2.88 -4.99 -12.13
CA ASP A 91 -1.93 -5.73 -12.97
C ASP A 91 -2.52 -7.04 -13.49
N TRP A 92 -3.43 -7.68 -12.75
CA TRP A 92 -3.84 -9.06 -12.97
C TRP A 92 -5.35 -9.31 -13.01
N GLN A 93 -6.15 -8.31 -13.39
CA GLN A 93 -7.60 -8.51 -13.56
C GLN A 93 -7.96 -9.57 -14.60
N HIS A 94 -7.04 -9.88 -15.50
CA HIS A 94 -7.17 -10.93 -16.52
C HIS A 94 -6.82 -12.34 -16.01
N ALA A 95 -6.48 -12.50 -14.73
CA ALA A 95 -6.23 -13.77 -14.08
C ALA A 95 -7.31 -14.08 -13.04
N SER A 96 -7.70 -15.35 -12.89
CA SER A 96 -8.58 -15.79 -11.81
C SER A 96 -7.93 -15.51 -10.44
N LEU A 97 -8.74 -15.29 -9.39
CA LEU A 97 -8.22 -15.00 -8.04
C LEU A 97 -7.27 -16.10 -7.52
N PRO A 98 -7.59 -17.40 -7.69
CA PRO A 98 -6.62 -18.45 -7.33
C PRO A 98 -5.30 -18.34 -8.09
N ALA A 99 -5.34 -18.02 -9.40
CA ALA A 99 -4.15 -17.83 -10.19
C ALA A 99 -3.34 -16.59 -9.75
N GLN A 100 -4.00 -15.48 -9.42
CA GLN A 100 -3.34 -14.30 -8.86
C GLN A 100 -2.56 -14.66 -7.59
N ARG A 101 -3.16 -15.42 -6.66
CA ARG A 101 -2.50 -15.89 -5.43
C ARG A 101 -1.32 -16.82 -5.73
N ALA A 102 -1.45 -17.74 -6.67
CA ALA A 102 -0.36 -18.62 -7.10
C ALA A 102 0.82 -17.83 -7.72
N LEU A 103 0.54 -16.79 -8.52
CA LEU A 103 1.56 -15.90 -9.07
C LEU A 103 2.29 -15.12 -7.97
N LYS A 104 1.55 -14.60 -6.97
CA LYS A 104 2.14 -13.93 -5.79
C LYS A 104 3.05 -14.87 -5.01
N ALA A 105 2.60 -16.09 -4.75
CA ALA A 105 3.39 -17.13 -4.08
C ALA A 105 4.69 -17.44 -4.85
N SER A 106 4.60 -17.58 -6.17
CA SER A 106 5.75 -17.80 -7.03
C SER A 106 6.77 -16.66 -6.94
N VAL A 107 6.30 -15.39 -6.95
CA VAL A 107 7.19 -14.22 -6.78
C VAL A 107 7.89 -14.25 -5.43
N ILE A 108 7.17 -14.52 -4.33
CA ILE A 108 7.78 -14.63 -2.99
C ILE A 108 8.87 -15.70 -2.99
N ALA A 109 8.56 -16.91 -3.44
CA ALA A 109 9.50 -18.03 -3.49
C ALA A 109 10.75 -17.69 -4.32
N GLN A 110 10.56 -17.05 -5.48
CA GLN A 110 11.68 -16.61 -6.33
C GLN A 110 12.57 -15.58 -5.63
N GLN A 111 11.99 -14.59 -4.95
CA GLN A 111 12.76 -13.58 -4.24
C GLN A 111 13.52 -14.18 -3.06
N LEU A 112 12.89 -15.01 -2.24
CA LEU A 112 13.54 -15.69 -1.13
C LEU A 112 14.73 -16.53 -1.60
N ARG A 113 14.56 -17.33 -2.66
CA ARG A 113 15.64 -18.16 -3.22
C ARG A 113 16.77 -17.34 -3.79
N ARG A 114 16.45 -16.30 -4.61
CA ARG A 114 17.47 -15.55 -5.37
C ARG A 114 18.21 -14.53 -4.52
N VAL A 115 17.52 -13.90 -3.57
CA VAL A 115 18.06 -12.76 -2.79
C VAL A 115 18.54 -13.20 -1.41
N ALA A 116 17.74 -13.99 -0.68
CA ALA A 116 18.08 -14.48 0.65
C ALA A 116 18.86 -15.81 0.63
N GLY A 117 18.86 -16.54 -0.50
CA GLY A 117 19.35 -17.92 -0.54
C GLY A 117 18.51 -18.87 0.35
N LEU A 118 17.26 -18.50 0.62
CA LEU A 118 16.34 -19.19 1.51
C LEU A 118 15.35 -20.04 0.71
N GLU A 119 15.30 -21.32 1.00
CA GLU A 119 14.22 -22.22 0.59
C GLU A 119 13.47 -22.63 1.87
N LEU A 120 12.16 -22.44 1.87
CA LEU A 120 11.31 -22.88 2.95
C LEU A 120 10.90 -24.32 2.72
N ASP A 121 10.82 -25.13 3.80
CA ASP A 121 10.41 -26.54 3.71
C ASP A 121 8.95 -26.70 3.28
N ALA A 122 8.11 -25.72 3.62
CA ALA A 122 6.70 -25.69 3.25
C ALA A 122 6.48 -24.90 1.95
N GLU A 123 5.53 -25.33 1.14
CA GLU A 123 5.06 -24.59 -0.02
C GLU A 123 4.46 -23.25 0.43
N ILE A 124 4.88 -22.16 -0.22
CA ILE A 124 4.33 -20.82 0.06
C ILE A 124 2.95 -20.75 -0.57
N THR A 125 1.94 -20.50 0.26
CA THR A 125 0.58 -20.19 -0.16
C THR A 125 0.23 -18.75 0.17
N VAL A 126 -0.57 -18.11 -0.68
CA VAL A 126 -1.11 -16.77 -0.41
C VAL A 126 -2.59 -16.93 -0.05
N GLU A 127 -2.90 -16.54 1.17
CA GLU A 127 -4.24 -16.66 1.75
C GLU A 127 -5.13 -15.54 1.21
N ALA A 128 -6.38 -15.85 0.86
CA ALA A 128 -7.39 -14.84 0.62
C ALA A 128 -7.77 -14.16 1.93
N LEU A 129 -8.13 -12.89 1.87
CA LEU A 129 -8.72 -12.24 3.04
C LEU A 129 -10.22 -12.56 3.16
N PRO A 130 -10.78 -12.50 4.38
CA PRO A 130 -12.21 -12.65 4.59
C PRO A 130 -13.02 -11.72 3.66
N GLY A 131 -13.99 -12.30 2.94
CA GLY A 131 -14.82 -11.58 1.96
C GLY A 131 -14.37 -11.71 0.50
N ASP A 132 -13.14 -12.17 0.23
CA ASP A 132 -12.60 -12.32 -1.13
C ASP A 132 -12.80 -13.72 -1.73
N GLU A 133 -13.30 -14.66 -0.98
CA GLU A 133 -13.67 -15.98 -1.50
C GLU A 133 -15.16 -16.06 -1.81
N PRO A 134 -15.56 -16.77 -2.88
CA PRO A 134 -16.94 -17.11 -3.08
C PRO A 134 -17.44 -17.88 -1.85
N ALA A 135 -18.63 -17.53 -1.34
CA ALA A 135 -19.26 -18.34 -0.31
C ALA A 135 -19.36 -19.78 -0.81
N GLU A 136 -18.87 -20.76 -0.04
CA GLU A 136 -19.06 -22.17 -0.38
C GLU A 136 -20.55 -22.41 -0.56
N PRO A 137 -20.98 -23.12 -1.62
CA PRO A 137 -22.39 -23.46 -1.80
C PRO A 137 -22.82 -24.35 -0.62
N GLY A 138 -23.42 -23.73 0.38
CA GLY A 138 -24.05 -24.46 1.47
C GLY A 138 -25.16 -25.37 0.94
N PRO A 139 -25.48 -26.47 1.61
CA PRO A 139 -26.58 -27.33 1.22
C PRO A 139 -27.87 -26.50 1.10
N THR A 140 -28.44 -26.48 -0.09
CA THR A 140 -29.61 -25.73 -0.52
C THR A 140 -30.72 -25.67 0.54
N THR A 141 -30.84 -24.54 1.21
CA THR A 141 -32.07 -24.10 1.84
C THR A 141 -32.45 -22.75 1.27
N GLU A 142 -33.60 -22.72 0.63
CA GLU A 142 -34.41 -21.63 0.11
C GLU A 142 -33.90 -20.21 0.26
N THR A 143 -33.75 -19.56 -0.90
CA THR A 143 -33.84 -18.10 -1.17
C THR A 143 -33.94 -17.20 0.07
N THR A 144 -32.86 -16.92 0.70
CA THR A 144 -32.63 -15.64 1.36
C THR A 144 -32.05 -14.70 0.30
N GLU A 145 -32.68 -13.55 0.12
CA GLU A 145 -32.23 -12.45 -0.71
C GLU A 145 -30.73 -12.26 -0.48
N SER A 146 -29.94 -12.37 -1.54
CA SER A 146 -28.51 -12.12 -1.53
C SER A 146 -28.30 -10.72 -0.98
N THR A 147 -27.90 -10.63 0.29
CA THR A 147 -27.14 -9.44 0.72
C THR A 147 -26.05 -9.23 -0.32
N GLU A 148 -25.94 -8.02 -0.84
CA GLU A 148 -24.98 -7.58 -1.87
C GLU A 148 -23.54 -7.82 -1.39
N THR A 149 -23.11 -9.07 -1.31
CA THR A 149 -21.71 -9.43 -1.22
C THR A 149 -21.14 -9.15 -2.60
N GLY A 150 -20.34 -8.10 -2.70
CA GLY A 150 -19.70 -7.68 -3.94
C GLY A 150 -18.95 -8.84 -4.60
N GLN A 151 -18.67 -8.72 -5.89
CA GLN A 151 -17.89 -9.74 -6.60
C GLN A 151 -16.55 -9.97 -5.88
N PRO A 152 -16.11 -11.21 -5.65
CA PRO A 152 -14.85 -11.52 -4.98
C PRO A 152 -13.68 -10.76 -5.59
N GLY A 153 -12.82 -10.18 -4.75
CA GLY A 153 -11.65 -9.41 -5.16
C GLY A 153 -11.96 -7.99 -5.67
N LEU A 154 -13.22 -7.53 -5.61
CA LEU A 154 -13.64 -6.16 -5.93
C LEU A 154 -14.16 -5.44 -4.68
N GLY A 155 -14.26 -4.10 -4.74
CA GLY A 155 -14.85 -3.30 -3.67
C GLY A 155 -14.05 -3.23 -2.37
N TRP A 156 -12.84 -3.74 -2.34
CA TRP A 156 -12.03 -3.82 -1.12
C TRP A 156 -11.27 -2.54 -0.78
N ARG A 157 -11.00 -1.67 -1.75
CA ARG A 157 -10.07 -0.56 -1.59
C ARG A 157 -10.72 0.63 -0.89
N THR A 158 -10.48 0.78 0.41
CA THR A 158 -11.06 1.82 1.28
C THR A 158 -10.39 3.19 1.14
N ARG A 159 -9.36 3.34 0.30
CA ARG A 159 -8.70 4.61 0.02
C ARG A 159 -8.28 4.68 -1.45
N VAL A 160 -8.76 5.69 -2.16
CA VAL A 160 -8.44 5.91 -3.59
C VAL A 160 -8.06 7.38 -3.79
N GLN A 161 -6.97 7.62 -4.52
CA GLN A 161 -6.56 8.94 -4.95
C GLN A 161 -6.73 9.07 -6.46
N PHE A 162 -7.60 9.96 -6.88
CA PHE A 162 -7.83 10.33 -8.27
C PHE A 162 -6.94 11.52 -8.64
N ALA A 163 -6.40 11.53 -9.85
CA ALA A 163 -5.75 12.69 -10.43
C ALA A 163 -6.77 13.54 -11.17
N VAL A 164 -6.61 14.85 -11.15
CA VAL A 164 -7.52 15.78 -11.83
C VAL A 164 -6.91 16.22 -13.15
N ARG A 165 -7.69 16.12 -14.22
CA ARG A 165 -7.34 16.55 -15.57
C ARG A 165 -7.41 18.09 -15.69
N PRO A 166 -6.84 18.68 -16.76
CA PRO A 166 -6.92 20.12 -16.98
C PRO A 166 -8.35 20.66 -17.14
N ASP A 167 -9.32 19.81 -17.55
CA ASP A 167 -10.74 20.14 -17.68
C ASP A 167 -11.51 20.02 -16.35
N GLY A 168 -10.83 19.71 -15.25
CA GLY A 168 -11.41 19.58 -13.91
C GLY A 168 -11.96 18.20 -13.58
N LEU A 169 -12.03 17.26 -14.53
CA LEU A 169 -12.57 15.92 -14.26
C LEU A 169 -11.52 15.02 -13.58
N ALA A 170 -11.99 14.20 -12.65
CA ALA A 170 -11.14 13.22 -11.95
C ALA A 170 -11.00 11.93 -12.77
N GLY A 171 -9.85 11.24 -12.60
CA GLY A 171 -9.58 9.97 -13.23
C GLY A 171 -8.37 9.29 -12.61
N LEU A 172 -7.90 8.18 -13.18
CA LEU A 172 -6.70 7.48 -12.72
C LEU A 172 -5.59 7.57 -13.76
N ARG A 173 -4.34 7.54 -13.29
CA ARG A 173 -3.20 7.60 -14.19
C ARG A 173 -3.00 6.29 -14.92
N GLY A 174 -2.62 6.38 -16.19
CA GLY A 174 -2.13 5.25 -16.96
C GLY A 174 -0.84 4.67 -16.36
N HIS A 175 -0.54 3.40 -16.67
CA HIS A 175 0.65 2.74 -16.14
C HIS A 175 1.92 3.50 -16.52
N ARG A 176 2.72 3.88 -15.51
CA ARG A 176 3.97 4.65 -15.67
C ARG A 176 3.80 5.93 -16.52
N SER A 177 2.60 6.50 -16.51
CA SER A 177 2.24 7.70 -17.27
C SER A 177 1.79 8.82 -16.32
N HIS A 178 1.90 10.06 -16.78
CA HIS A 178 1.26 11.20 -16.15
C HIS A 178 -0.11 11.50 -16.76
N GLU A 179 -0.46 10.81 -17.85
CA GLU A 179 -1.78 10.91 -18.47
C GLU A 179 -2.85 10.39 -17.52
N VAL A 180 -3.91 11.15 -17.38
CA VAL A 180 -5.08 10.80 -16.57
C VAL A 180 -6.13 10.20 -17.48
N ILE A 181 -6.44 8.93 -17.23
CA ILE A 181 -7.44 8.16 -17.97
C ILE A 181 -8.81 8.44 -17.34
N ASP A 182 -9.77 8.72 -18.21
CA ASP A 182 -11.18 8.76 -17.84
C ASP A 182 -11.67 7.33 -17.63
N ILE A 183 -12.00 6.98 -16.39
CA ILE A 183 -12.29 5.60 -16.02
C ILE A 183 -13.76 5.27 -15.88
N GLY A 184 -14.62 6.29 -15.78
CA GLY A 184 -16.05 6.12 -15.49
C GLY A 184 -16.34 5.50 -14.12
N ASP A 185 -15.61 4.46 -13.74
CA ASP A 185 -15.73 3.78 -12.43
C ASP A 185 -14.40 3.06 -12.06
N CYS A 186 -14.25 2.75 -10.76
CA CYS A 186 -13.15 1.93 -10.24
C CYS A 186 -13.70 0.73 -9.46
N PRO A 187 -13.87 -0.45 -10.09
CA PRO A 187 -14.52 -1.60 -9.45
C PRO A 187 -13.84 -2.12 -8.18
N ILE A 188 -12.53 -1.89 -7.99
CA ILE A 188 -11.84 -2.27 -6.75
C ILE A 188 -12.04 -1.26 -5.62
N ALA A 189 -12.52 -0.02 -5.90
CA ALA A 189 -12.84 0.95 -4.86
C ALA A 189 -14.04 0.46 -4.04
N HIS A 190 -13.97 0.70 -2.73
CA HIS A 190 -15.06 0.37 -1.80
C HIS A 190 -16.38 1.03 -2.26
N PRO A 191 -17.53 0.35 -2.16
CA PRO A 191 -18.82 0.90 -2.58
C PRO A 191 -19.06 2.31 -2.04
N ALA A 192 -18.84 2.56 -0.76
CA ALA A 192 -19.02 3.87 -0.16
C ALA A 192 -18.11 4.98 -0.75
N ILE A 193 -16.98 4.64 -1.40
CA ILE A 193 -16.19 5.60 -2.18
C ILE A 193 -16.82 5.86 -3.54
N ARG A 194 -17.32 4.82 -4.19
CA ARG A 194 -17.98 4.91 -5.50
C ARG A 194 -19.26 5.73 -5.41
N ASP A 195 -20.03 5.54 -4.34
CA ASP A 195 -21.27 6.25 -4.05
C ASP A 195 -21.07 7.77 -3.83
N LEU A 196 -19.85 8.22 -3.49
CA LEU A 196 -19.51 9.64 -3.42
C LEU A 196 -19.57 10.35 -4.80
N GLY A 197 -19.61 9.61 -5.91
CA GLY A 197 -19.73 10.16 -7.25
C GLY A 197 -18.59 11.10 -7.68
N LEU A 198 -17.37 10.91 -7.14
CA LEU A 198 -16.26 11.87 -7.32
C LEU A 198 -15.85 12.07 -8.78
N LEU A 199 -16.17 11.14 -9.66
CA LEU A 199 -15.86 11.20 -11.09
C LEU A 199 -16.85 12.10 -11.86
N ASP A 200 -18.00 12.42 -11.26
CA ASP A 200 -19.07 13.21 -11.89
C ASP A 200 -18.94 14.71 -11.60
N TYR A 201 -18.09 15.10 -10.63
CA TYR A 201 -17.88 16.50 -10.27
C TYR A 201 -16.71 17.14 -11.02
N SER A 202 -16.80 18.46 -11.23
CA SER A 202 -15.65 19.27 -11.64
C SER A 202 -14.83 19.67 -10.41
N TRP A 203 -13.56 19.27 -10.40
CA TRP A 203 -12.58 19.59 -9.37
C TRP A 203 -11.57 20.63 -9.86
N GLU A 204 -12.00 21.62 -10.58
CA GLU A 204 -11.12 22.68 -11.12
C GLU A 204 -10.24 23.28 -10.00
N GLY A 205 -8.94 23.45 -10.27
CA GLY A 205 -7.96 23.92 -9.29
C GLY A 205 -7.36 22.84 -8.39
N ALA A 206 -7.96 21.66 -8.28
CA ALA A 206 -7.36 20.52 -7.63
C ALA A 206 -6.36 19.79 -8.56
N GLY A 207 -5.30 19.25 -8.00
CA GLY A 207 -4.39 18.33 -8.68
C GLY A 207 -4.73 16.89 -8.39
N THR A 208 -5.27 16.60 -7.19
CA THR A 208 -5.79 15.30 -6.81
C THR A 208 -7.02 15.44 -5.92
N VAL A 209 -7.91 14.46 -6.02
CA VAL A 209 -9.03 14.21 -5.12
C VAL A 209 -8.83 12.83 -4.54
N GLU A 210 -8.69 12.73 -3.23
CA GLU A 210 -8.51 11.48 -2.52
C GLU A 210 -9.76 11.21 -1.68
N ALA A 211 -10.32 10.02 -1.81
CA ALA A 211 -11.38 9.55 -0.92
C ALA A 211 -10.86 8.46 0.00
N ALA A 212 -11.32 8.46 1.23
CA ALA A 212 -11.12 7.35 2.16
C ALA A 212 -12.37 7.16 3.01
N VAL A 213 -12.60 5.90 3.40
CA VAL A 213 -13.73 5.51 4.26
C VAL A 213 -13.21 4.78 5.50
N GLY A 214 -13.93 4.94 6.60
CA GLY A 214 -13.72 4.20 7.85
C GLY A 214 -14.23 2.78 7.74
N SER A 215 -14.11 2.02 8.81
CA SER A 215 -14.79 0.72 8.92
C SER A 215 -16.13 0.94 9.63
N PRO A 216 -17.23 0.32 9.17
CA PRO A 216 -18.48 0.33 9.91
C PRO A 216 -18.31 -0.44 11.23
N GLU A 217 -19.00 0.01 12.26
CA GLU A 217 -19.08 -0.74 13.51
C GLU A 217 -20.04 -1.94 13.34
N PRO A 218 -19.70 -3.14 13.85
CA PRO A 218 -20.59 -4.29 13.76
C PRO A 218 -21.98 -4.05 14.38
N ALA A 219 -22.06 -3.17 15.38
CA ALA A 219 -23.33 -2.80 16.01
C ALA A 219 -24.15 -1.78 15.19
N ASP A 220 -23.53 -1.04 14.30
CA ASP A 220 -24.16 -0.06 13.40
C ASP A 220 -23.55 -0.12 11.99
N PRO A 221 -23.81 -1.19 11.23
CA PRO A 221 -23.21 -1.40 9.92
C PRO A 221 -23.67 -0.37 8.87
N GLY A 222 -24.71 0.41 9.16
CA GLY A 222 -25.24 1.45 8.26
C GLY A 222 -24.45 2.77 8.35
N HIS A 223 -23.61 2.95 9.37
CA HIS A 223 -22.80 4.16 9.51
C HIS A 223 -21.34 3.90 9.21
N GLN A 224 -20.77 4.64 8.28
CA GLN A 224 -19.37 4.56 7.86
C GLN A 224 -18.82 5.96 7.59
N ASP A 225 -17.81 6.36 8.36
CA ASP A 225 -17.12 7.64 8.14
C ASP A 225 -16.57 7.74 6.72
N SER A 226 -16.68 8.93 6.10
CA SER A 226 -16.12 9.20 4.79
C SER A 226 -15.40 10.55 4.74
N VAL A 227 -14.30 10.62 4.01
CA VAL A 227 -13.53 11.84 3.82
C VAL A 227 -13.09 12.02 2.38
N VAL A 228 -13.19 13.25 1.91
CA VAL A 228 -12.59 13.71 0.64
C VAL A 228 -11.46 14.68 0.96
N ILE A 229 -10.28 14.45 0.39
CA ILE A 229 -9.09 15.29 0.58
C ILE A 229 -8.68 15.88 -0.77
N LEU A 230 -8.73 17.19 -0.86
CA LEU A 230 -8.34 17.95 -2.03
C LEU A 230 -6.88 18.40 -1.91
N THR A 231 -6.08 18.17 -2.94
CA THR A 231 -4.73 18.71 -3.02
C THR A 231 -4.65 19.68 -4.20
N LYS A 232 -4.15 20.88 -3.97
CA LYS A 232 -4.04 21.91 -5.00
C LYS A 232 -3.17 21.46 -6.16
N ALA A 233 -3.56 21.82 -7.40
CA ALA A 233 -2.73 21.61 -8.58
C ALA A 233 -1.38 22.31 -8.41
N GLY A 234 -0.28 21.56 -8.57
CA GLY A 234 1.07 22.13 -8.58
C GLY A 234 1.23 23.07 -9.78
N ARG A 235 1.96 24.18 -9.62
CA ARG A 235 2.37 24.96 -10.78
C ARG A 235 3.15 24.05 -11.72
N ALA A 236 2.76 23.96 -12.99
CA ALA A 236 3.53 23.28 -14.02
C ALA A 236 5.01 23.74 -13.92
N PRO A 237 6.00 22.83 -13.99
CA PRO A 237 7.38 23.23 -13.99
C PRO A 237 7.60 24.22 -15.13
N ARG A 238 7.94 25.46 -14.80
CA ARG A 238 8.35 26.46 -15.80
C ARG A 238 9.51 25.84 -16.55
N GLY A 239 9.38 25.76 -17.88
CA GLY A 239 10.34 25.16 -18.79
C GLY A 239 11.78 25.44 -18.36
N ARG A 240 12.64 24.42 -18.47
CA ARG A 240 14.07 24.46 -18.12
C ARG A 240 14.67 25.80 -18.60
N ARG A 241 15.04 26.67 -17.67
CA ARG A 241 15.96 27.76 -17.97
C ARG A 241 17.30 27.15 -18.40
N ALA A 242 17.85 27.69 -19.47
CA ALA A 242 19.19 27.35 -19.93
C ALA A 242 20.21 27.45 -18.78
N PRO A 243 21.26 26.60 -18.75
CA PRO A 243 22.27 26.65 -17.70
C PRO A 243 23.09 27.92 -17.82
N GLY A 244 23.05 28.80 -16.81
CA GLY A 244 23.90 29.99 -16.79
C GLY A 244 23.38 31.20 -16.02
N SER A 245 22.70 31.06 -14.88
CA SER A 245 22.49 32.21 -14.00
C SER A 245 22.69 31.80 -12.53
N VAL A 246 23.76 32.34 -11.95
CA VAL A 246 24.13 32.22 -10.53
C VAL A 246 23.11 32.97 -9.67
N PRO A 247 22.60 32.39 -8.56
CA PRO A 247 21.75 33.12 -7.63
C PRO A 247 22.60 34.04 -6.76
N GLY A 248 22.34 35.35 -6.83
CA GLY A 248 22.83 36.29 -5.84
C GLY A 248 22.13 36.08 -4.49
N ASN A 249 22.96 35.93 -3.44
CA ASN A 249 22.55 35.97 -2.04
C ASN A 249 21.93 37.33 -1.70
N ALA A 250 20.72 37.34 -1.21
CA ALA A 250 20.16 38.44 -0.43
C ALA A 250 19.35 37.85 0.73
N ALA A 251 20.06 37.63 1.85
CA ALA A 251 19.40 37.45 3.14
C ALA A 251 19.02 38.85 3.65
N ALA A 252 17.72 39.10 3.80
CA ALA A 252 17.20 40.20 4.56
C ALA A 252 16.62 39.64 5.86
N HIS A 253 17.30 39.82 6.98
CA HIS A 253 16.78 39.70 8.33
C HIS A 253 15.87 40.90 8.60
N ASP A 254 14.62 40.67 8.98
CA ASP A 254 13.81 41.67 9.66
C ASP A 254 13.56 41.17 11.10
N GLU A 255 14.21 41.89 12.03
CA GLU A 255 14.01 41.76 13.47
C GLU A 255 12.73 42.49 13.88
N ARG A 256 11.61 41.82 13.87
CA ARG A 256 10.45 42.17 14.74
C ARG A 256 9.57 40.92 14.90
N GLY A 257 9.73 40.26 16.05
CA GLY A 257 8.91 39.14 16.49
C GLY A 257 7.41 39.51 16.63
N ARG A 258 6.68 39.36 15.54
CA ARG A 258 5.24 39.16 15.50
C ARG A 258 4.98 37.91 14.70
N VAL A 259 4.37 36.92 15.34
CA VAL A 259 3.76 35.77 14.67
C VAL A 259 2.75 36.35 13.67
N ALA A 260 3.18 36.52 12.41
CA ALA A 260 2.27 36.79 11.31
C ALA A 260 1.40 35.55 11.17
N ARG A 261 0.12 35.64 11.54
CA ARG A 261 -0.90 34.67 11.11
C ARG A 261 -0.79 34.62 9.60
N ASP A 262 -0.51 33.43 9.09
CA ASP A 262 -0.29 33.20 7.66
C ASP A 262 -1.60 33.47 6.90
N ARG A 263 -1.67 34.66 6.28
CA ARG A 263 -2.79 35.05 5.39
C ARG A 263 -2.86 34.22 4.12
N SER A 264 -1.98 33.21 3.96
CA SER A 264 -2.04 32.24 2.86
C SER A 264 -3.14 31.19 3.08
N GLU A 265 -3.59 30.98 4.33
CA GLU A 265 -4.61 29.98 4.67
C GLU A 265 -6.01 30.44 4.24
N ASP A 266 -6.37 31.72 4.41
CA ASP A 266 -7.67 32.25 3.97
C ASP A 266 -7.84 32.26 2.44
N ARG A 267 -6.73 32.26 1.68
CA ARG A 267 -6.76 32.17 0.21
C ARG A 267 -6.84 30.74 -0.33
N ALA A 268 -6.59 29.71 0.49
CA ALA A 268 -6.64 28.33 0.03
C ALA A 268 -8.08 27.88 -0.25
N VAL A 269 -9.06 28.41 0.47
CA VAL A 269 -10.49 28.10 0.35
C VAL A 269 -11.09 28.62 -0.96
N GLU A 270 -10.58 29.75 -1.49
CA GLU A 270 -11.11 30.39 -2.73
C GLU A 270 -10.72 29.66 -4.02
N PHE A 271 -9.92 28.58 -3.96
CA PHE A 271 -9.36 27.93 -5.14
C PHE A 271 -10.09 26.65 -5.58
N PHE A 272 -11.04 26.15 -4.80
CA PHE A 272 -11.77 24.92 -5.14
C PHE A 272 -13.23 25.25 -5.48
N PRO A 273 -13.84 24.51 -6.42
CA PRO A 273 -15.23 24.74 -6.77
C PRO A 273 -16.12 24.45 -5.55
N GLN A 274 -16.66 25.52 -4.98
CA GLN A 274 -17.49 25.44 -3.78
C GLN A 274 -18.71 24.52 -4.01
N GLU A 275 -19.25 24.53 -5.23
CA GLU A 275 -20.36 23.68 -5.63
C GLU A 275 -20.03 22.18 -5.43
N ALA A 276 -18.87 21.71 -5.88
CA ALA A 276 -18.46 20.32 -5.71
C ALA A 276 -18.19 19.98 -4.23
N VAL A 277 -17.59 20.92 -3.47
CA VAL A 277 -17.35 20.75 -2.02
C VAL A 277 -18.66 20.65 -1.25
N ASP A 278 -19.67 21.44 -1.61
CA ASP A 278 -20.97 21.46 -0.93
C ASP A 278 -21.84 20.27 -1.34
N SER A 279 -21.71 19.80 -2.58
CA SER A 279 -22.57 18.74 -3.15
C SER A 279 -22.09 17.33 -2.83
N VAL A 280 -20.77 17.11 -2.62
CA VAL A 280 -20.26 15.78 -2.31
C VAL A 280 -20.79 15.29 -0.95
N GLU A 281 -21.37 14.10 -0.93
CA GLU A 281 -22.00 13.51 0.27
C GLU A 281 -21.00 12.86 1.25
N ALA A 282 -19.75 13.34 1.27
CA ALA A 282 -18.77 12.92 2.26
C ALA A 282 -19.02 13.62 3.61
N GLU A 283 -18.84 12.93 4.74
CA GLU A 283 -18.93 13.54 6.07
C GLU A 283 -17.89 14.64 6.28
N SER A 284 -16.71 14.46 5.73
CA SER A 284 -15.60 15.38 5.88
C SER A 284 -14.99 15.74 4.54
N VAL A 285 -14.71 17.04 4.35
CA VAL A 285 -13.94 17.53 3.20
C VAL A 285 -12.77 18.36 3.70
N LEU A 286 -11.57 17.99 3.30
CA LEU A 286 -10.32 18.56 3.77
C LEU A 286 -9.48 19.09 2.60
N ILE A 287 -8.61 20.06 2.89
CA ILE A 287 -7.56 20.50 1.97
C ILE A 287 -6.22 20.04 2.51
N ARG A 288 -5.41 19.44 1.64
CA ARG A 288 -4.01 19.11 1.91
C ARG A 288 -3.09 20.21 1.40
N SER A 289 -2.36 20.84 2.32
CA SER A 289 -1.32 21.83 2.03
C SER A 289 -0.01 21.38 2.65
N ALA A 290 1.00 21.05 1.84
CA ALA A 290 2.28 20.49 2.31
C ALA A 290 2.08 19.30 3.28
N HIS A 291 2.22 19.54 4.58
CA HIS A 291 2.10 18.50 5.61
C HIS A 291 0.86 18.69 6.51
N ARG A 292 -0.04 19.59 6.13
CA ARG A 292 -1.21 19.93 6.95
C ARG A 292 -2.51 19.59 6.22
N LEU A 293 -3.45 19.00 6.94
CA LEU A 293 -4.85 18.89 6.54
C LEU A 293 -5.64 20.00 7.23
N THR A 294 -6.45 20.71 6.47
CA THR A 294 -7.34 21.76 6.97
C THR A 294 -8.76 21.38 6.62
N PRO A 295 -9.69 21.26 7.58
CA PRO A 295 -11.07 20.93 7.26
C PRO A 295 -11.76 22.12 6.62
N LEU A 296 -12.45 21.87 5.51
CA LEU A 296 -13.53 22.74 5.00
C LEU A 296 -14.83 22.37 5.68
N ARG A 297 -15.04 21.09 5.93
CA ARG A 297 -16.18 20.50 6.62
C ARG A 297 -15.75 19.25 7.38
N GLY A 298 -16.38 18.94 8.53
CA GLY A 298 -16.22 17.70 9.26
C GLY A 298 -14.92 17.57 10.04
N ARG A 299 -14.44 16.35 10.22
CA ARG A 299 -13.33 15.95 11.09
C ARG A 299 -12.06 15.66 10.30
N GLN A 300 -10.89 15.71 10.97
CA GLN A 300 -9.59 15.37 10.36
C GLN A 300 -9.18 13.90 10.56
N PHE A 301 -10.08 13.05 11.01
CA PHE A 301 -9.84 11.64 11.24
C PHE A 301 -11.01 10.79 10.79
N LEU A 302 -10.74 9.54 10.54
CA LEU A 302 -11.70 8.46 10.29
C LEU A 302 -11.71 7.54 11.50
N THR A 303 -12.85 6.99 11.82
CA THR A 303 -12.99 5.88 12.76
C THR A 303 -12.84 4.58 11.98
N GLN A 304 -11.98 3.70 12.47
CA GLN A 304 -11.80 2.34 11.96
C GLN A 304 -12.22 1.37 13.05
N PHE A 305 -12.76 0.22 12.67
CA PHE A 305 -13.03 -0.87 13.60
C PHE A 305 -12.18 -2.08 13.19
N ALA A 306 -11.32 -2.54 14.08
CA ALA A 306 -10.46 -3.70 13.87
C ALA A 306 -9.98 -4.25 15.21
N ALA A 307 -9.66 -5.52 15.27
CA ALA A 307 -9.21 -6.22 16.50
C ALA A 307 -10.19 -6.01 17.67
N GLY A 308 -11.49 -5.99 17.37
CA GLY A 308 -12.57 -5.84 18.36
C GLY A 308 -12.68 -4.46 19.00
N ARG A 309 -12.06 -3.40 18.45
CA ARG A 309 -12.07 -2.05 19.03
C ARG A 309 -12.07 -0.95 17.98
N HIS A 310 -12.39 0.26 18.41
CA HIS A 310 -12.30 1.46 17.59
C HIS A 310 -10.88 2.01 17.54
N TRP A 311 -10.54 2.57 16.38
CA TRP A 311 -9.28 3.26 16.11
C TRP A 311 -9.57 4.62 15.50
N GLN A 312 -8.97 5.66 16.06
CA GLN A 312 -8.90 6.96 15.43
C GLN A 312 -7.69 6.98 14.49
N VAL A 313 -7.91 7.32 13.20
CA VAL A 313 -6.84 7.42 12.22
C VAL A 313 -6.94 8.75 11.50
N ASN A 314 -5.86 9.53 11.49
CA ASN A 314 -5.82 10.79 10.76
C ASN A 314 -6.25 10.56 9.30
N ALA A 315 -7.11 11.42 8.78
CA ALA A 315 -7.68 11.28 7.42
C ALA A 315 -6.62 11.18 6.32
N GLY A 316 -5.46 11.81 6.50
CA GLY A 316 -4.32 11.71 5.58
C GLY A 316 -3.27 10.68 5.98
N GLY A 317 -3.48 9.97 7.10
CA GLY A 317 -2.59 8.94 7.62
C GLY A 317 -2.76 7.59 6.92
N PHE A 318 -1.84 6.68 7.22
CA PHE A 318 -1.93 5.31 6.73
C PHE A 318 -2.88 4.47 7.58
N TRP A 319 -3.66 3.64 6.93
CA TRP A 319 -4.40 2.50 7.47
C TRP A 319 -4.47 1.42 6.41
N GLN A 320 -4.66 0.16 6.82
CA GLN A 320 -4.83 -0.95 5.89
C GLN A 320 -6.02 -0.69 4.97
N VAL A 321 -5.79 -0.80 3.65
CA VAL A 321 -6.80 -0.40 2.65
C VAL A 321 -7.81 -1.50 2.31
N HIS A 322 -7.56 -2.73 2.74
CA HIS A 322 -8.53 -3.83 2.66
C HIS A 322 -9.27 -3.93 4.00
N PRO A 323 -10.60 -4.00 4.03
CA PRO A 323 -11.38 -4.00 5.27
C PRO A 323 -10.94 -5.06 6.28
N ALA A 324 -10.64 -6.27 5.82
CA ALA A 324 -10.23 -7.38 6.69
C ALA A 324 -8.73 -7.41 7.03
N ALA A 325 -7.90 -6.54 6.41
CA ALA A 325 -6.43 -6.67 6.55
C ALA A 325 -5.95 -6.35 7.97
N ALA A 326 -6.53 -5.35 8.63
CA ALA A 326 -6.11 -4.97 9.98
C ALA A 326 -6.31 -6.12 10.99
N ASP A 327 -7.43 -6.82 10.93
CA ASP A 327 -7.72 -8.00 11.75
C ASP A 327 -6.76 -9.15 11.42
N THR A 328 -6.69 -9.53 10.14
CA THR A 328 -5.88 -10.66 9.68
C THR A 328 -4.40 -10.49 10.02
N LEU A 329 -3.84 -9.29 9.79
CA LEU A 329 -2.43 -9.00 10.11
C LEU A 329 -2.19 -8.97 11.62
N SER A 330 -3.15 -8.44 12.40
CA SER A 330 -3.09 -8.45 13.86
C SER A 330 -3.06 -9.87 14.42
N GLU A 331 -3.94 -10.75 13.94
CA GLU A 331 -3.96 -12.17 14.30
C GLU A 331 -2.64 -12.87 13.94
N ALA A 332 -2.12 -12.60 12.73
CA ALA A 332 -0.85 -13.18 12.28
C ALA A 332 0.34 -12.71 13.14
N VAL A 333 0.37 -11.42 13.51
CA VAL A 333 1.42 -10.86 14.38
C VAL A 333 1.33 -11.45 15.79
N VAL A 334 0.13 -11.55 16.37
CA VAL A 334 -0.07 -12.19 17.70
C VAL A 334 0.36 -13.64 17.67
N ALA A 335 0.00 -14.40 16.64
CA ALA A 335 0.42 -15.79 16.46
C ALA A 335 1.96 -15.92 16.30
N ALA A 336 2.60 -14.97 15.59
CA ALA A 336 4.05 -14.96 15.42
C ALA A 336 4.81 -14.66 16.72
N LEU A 337 4.31 -13.72 17.52
CA LEU A 337 4.99 -13.25 18.73
C LEU A 337 4.68 -14.08 19.97
N GLU A 338 3.52 -14.75 20.03
CA GLU A 338 3.05 -15.52 21.20
C GLU A 338 3.19 -14.72 22.52
N PRO A 339 2.58 -13.53 22.63
CA PRO A 339 2.74 -12.67 23.79
C PRO A 339 2.17 -13.32 25.05
N LYS A 340 2.85 -13.10 26.19
CA LYS A 340 2.44 -13.58 27.52
C LYS A 340 2.35 -12.42 28.51
N PRO A 341 1.51 -12.54 29.55
CA PRO A 341 1.51 -11.55 30.63
C PRO A 341 2.92 -11.33 31.19
N GLY A 342 3.29 -10.06 31.34
CA GLY A 342 4.62 -9.64 31.82
C GLY A 342 5.67 -9.48 30.71
N ASP A 343 5.36 -9.80 29.45
CA ASP A 343 6.30 -9.60 28.34
C ASP A 343 6.53 -8.11 28.04
N THR A 344 7.71 -7.85 27.49
CA THR A 344 8.04 -6.54 26.90
C THR A 344 7.99 -6.61 25.40
N ALA A 345 7.33 -5.64 24.77
CA ALA A 345 7.16 -5.57 23.31
C ALA A 345 7.64 -4.22 22.75
N LEU A 346 8.13 -4.24 21.53
CA LEU A 346 8.55 -3.07 20.75
C LEU A 346 7.83 -3.09 19.40
N ASP A 347 7.08 -2.02 19.12
CA ASP A 347 6.37 -1.79 17.87
C ASP A 347 7.10 -0.69 17.08
N LEU A 348 7.72 -1.08 15.98
CA LEU A 348 8.51 -0.21 15.10
C LEU A 348 7.73 0.13 13.84
N TYR A 349 7.71 1.40 13.43
CA TYR A 349 6.89 1.93 12.34
C TYR A 349 5.38 1.80 12.62
N ALA A 350 4.99 2.09 13.85
CA ALA A 350 3.71 1.68 14.42
C ALA A 350 2.46 2.36 13.83
N GLY A 351 2.61 3.45 13.06
CA GLY A 351 1.48 4.19 12.52
C GLY A 351 0.52 4.67 13.61
N ALA A 352 -0.76 4.35 13.47
CA ALA A 352 -1.79 4.66 14.49
C ALA A 352 -1.77 3.71 15.70
N GLY A 353 -0.81 2.77 15.78
CA GLY A 353 -0.58 1.88 16.93
C GLY A 353 -1.32 0.54 16.87
N LEU A 354 -1.67 0.04 15.68
CA LEU A 354 -2.45 -1.19 15.50
C LEU A 354 -1.85 -2.38 16.26
N PHE A 355 -0.59 -2.71 15.99
CA PHE A 355 0.04 -3.88 16.60
C PHE A 355 0.31 -3.68 18.10
N ALA A 356 0.74 -2.50 18.52
CA ALA A 356 0.85 -2.16 19.94
C ALA A 356 -0.48 -2.33 20.66
N GLY A 357 -1.60 -1.93 20.06
CA GLY A 357 -2.92 -2.01 20.69
C GLY A 357 -3.47 -3.43 20.80
N VAL A 358 -3.06 -4.38 19.94
CA VAL A 358 -3.41 -5.79 20.13
C VAL A 358 -2.46 -6.50 21.08
N LEU A 359 -1.21 -6.04 21.20
CA LEU A 359 -0.23 -6.59 22.14
C LEU A 359 -0.45 -6.10 23.59
N ALA A 360 -0.86 -4.84 23.78
CA ALA A 360 -0.99 -4.23 25.08
C ALA A 360 -1.88 -5.00 26.08
N PRO A 361 -3.11 -5.43 25.73
CA PRO A 361 -3.95 -6.22 26.63
C PRO A 361 -3.36 -7.62 26.90
N LEU A 362 -2.59 -8.20 25.98
CA LEU A 362 -2.02 -9.53 26.10
C LEU A 362 -0.80 -9.57 27.03
N VAL A 363 0.05 -8.54 26.99
CA VAL A 363 1.18 -8.42 27.93
C VAL A 363 0.75 -7.95 29.32
N GLY A 364 -0.36 -7.21 29.42
CA GLY A 364 -0.96 -6.75 30.67
C GLY A 364 -0.10 -5.72 31.41
N ALA A 365 -0.57 -5.32 32.61
CA ALA A 365 0.03 -4.26 33.40
C ALA A 365 1.41 -4.62 33.99
N ASP A 366 1.75 -5.89 34.08
CA ASP A 366 3.09 -6.36 34.52
C ASP A 366 4.10 -6.36 33.35
N GLY A 367 3.64 -6.16 32.12
CA GLY A 367 4.44 -6.03 30.93
C GLY A 367 4.65 -4.58 30.50
N ALA A 368 5.21 -4.39 29.31
CA ALA A 368 5.37 -3.06 28.72
C ALA A 368 5.34 -3.12 27.18
N VAL A 369 4.79 -2.08 26.54
CA VAL A 369 4.87 -1.91 25.09
C VAL A 369 5.49 -0.56 24.77
N THR A 370 6.55 -0.56 23.97
CA THR A 370 7.18 0.66 23.46
C THR A 370 6.86 0.83 21.99
N VAL A 371 6.37 2.00 21.63
CA VAL A 371 5.91 2.36 20.26
C VAL A 371 6.82 3.42 19.70
N ILE A 372 7.37 3.19 18.51
CA ILE A 372 8.22 4.15 17.78
C ILE A 372 7.56 4.49 16.44
N GLU A 373 7.27 5.78 16.25
CA GLU A 373 6.68 6.31 15.02
C GLU A 373 7.23 7.73 14.74
N SER A 374 7.51 8.03 13.50
CA SER A 374 8.10 9.32 13.09
C SER A 374 7.06 10.38 12.74
N ASP A 375 5.94 9.99 12.15
CA ASP A 375 4.89 10.92 11.73
C ASP A 375 4.13 11.50 12.92
N ALA A 376 4.05 12.84 12.97
CA ALA A 376 3.45 13.53 14.09
C ALA A 376 1.92 13.31 14.21
N ALA A 377 1.22 13.06 13.09
CA ALA A 377 -0.21 12.79 13.11
C ALA A 377 -0.46 11.37 13.59
N ALA A 378 0.27 10.38 13.06
CA ALA A 378 0.20 8.99 13.49
C ALA A 378 0.54 8.82 14.98
N VAL A 379 1.55 9.54 15.49
CA VAL A 379 1.86 9.56 16.94
C VAL A 379 0.72 10.12 17.79
N ARG A 380 0.00 11.14 17.31
CA ARG A 380 -1.19 11.64 18.02
C ARG A 380 -2.30 10.61 18.05
N ASP A 381 -2.52 9.95 16.91
CA ASP A 381 -3.51 8.89 16.78
C ASP A 381 -3.13 7.70 17.68
N ALA A 382 -1.88 7.24 17.66
CA ALA A 382 -1.40 6.16 18.53
C ALA A 382 -1.58 6.49 20.03
N ARG A 383 -1.29 7.73 20.45
CA ARG A 383 -1.52 8.17 21.83
C ARG A 383 -3.00 8.20 22.21
N ALA A 384 -3.87 8.59 21.28
CA ALA A 384 -5.31 8.57 21.53
C ALA A 384 -5.82 7.13 21.61
N ASN A 385 -5.40 6.26 20.69
CA ASN A 385 -5.82 4.88 20.61
C ASN A 385 -5.30 4.00 21.76
N LEU A 386 -4.12 4.31 22.31
CA LEU A 386 -3.44 3.50 23.32
C LEU A 386 -3.51 4.10 24.73
N GLY A 387 -4.17 5.25 24.89
CA GLY A 387 -4.21 6.00 26.16
C GLY A 387 -4.85 5.26 27.34
N GLU A 388 -5.62 4.21 27.10
CA GLU A 388 -6.21 3.35 28.13
C GLU A 388 -5.19 2.38 28.77
N TYR A 389 -4.00 2.20 28.15
CA TYR A 389 -2.95 1.29 28.64
C TYR A 389 -1.77 2.05 29.23
N PRO A 390 -1.70 2.24 30.57
CA PRO A 390 -0.59 2.98 31.22
C PRO A 390 0.80 2.35 31.02
N TRP A 391 0.87 1.09 30.62
CA TRP A 391 2.10 0.36 30.33
C TRP A 391 2.54 0.49 28.87
N VAL A 392 1.88 1.34 28.07
CA VAL A 392 2.27 1.65 26.68
C VAL A 392 2.93 3.02 26.63
N ALA A 393 4.15 3.08 26.09
CA ALA A 393 4.89 4.33 25.89
C ALA A 393 5.01 4.64 24.38
N VAL A 394 4.47 5.79 23.94
CA VAL A 394 4.51 6.23 22.54
C VAL A 394 5.56 7.32 22.34
N HIS A 395 6.61 7.01 21.57
CA HIS A 395 7.71 7.89 21.26
C HIS A 395 7.64 8.38 19.81
N ARG A 396 7.70 9.70 19.61
CA ARG A 396 7.90 10.28 18.29
C ARG A 396 9.38 10.31 17.98
N ASN A 397 9.84 9.39 17.15
CA ASN A 397 11.22 9.35 16.67
C ASN A 397 11.29 8.65 15.30
N ASP A 398 12.31 8.95 14.51
CA ASP A 398 12.70 8.11 13.38
C ASP A 398 13.21 6.77 13.93
N VAL A 399 12.73 5.66 13.35
CA VAL A 399 13.06 4.32 13.84
C VAL A 399 14.56 4.05 13.77
N SER A 400 15.24 4.49 12.70
CA SER A 400 16.68 4.30 12.52
C SER A 400 17.51 5.10 13.54
N LEU A 401 16.98 6.20 14.02
CA LEU A 401 17.61 6.98 15.11
C LEU A 401 17.30 6.37 16.48
N ALA A 402 16.04 5.95 16.69
CA ALA A 402 15.63 5.37 17.97
C ALA A 402 16.42 4.12 18.35
N VAL A 403 16.64 3.22 17.38
CA VAL A 403 17.38 1.96 17.63
C VAL A 403 18.89 2.18 17.92
N LYS A 404 19.44 3.36 17.62
CA LYS A 404 20.80 3.75 18.00
C LYS A 404 20.89 4.36 19.39
N ASP A 405 19.75 4.77 19.95
CA ASP A 405 19.70 5.35 21.28
C ASP A 405 19.88 4.25 22.33
N ALA A 406 20.91 4.36 23.16
CA ALA A 406 21.17 3.42 24.26
C ALA A 406 20.03 3.41 25.31
N GLY A 407 19.13 4.39 25.27
CA GLY A 407 17.96 4.47 26.12
C GLY A 407 16.73 3.69 25.61
N LEU A 408 16.76 3.08 24.44
CA LEU A 408 15.65 2.27 23.95
C LEU A 408 15.45 1.05 24.86
N PRO A 409 14.23 0.84 25.42
CA PRO A 409 13.97 -0.31 26.27
C PRO A 409 14.21 -1.62 25.53
N GLN A 410 14.82 -2.57 26.20
CA GLN A 410 14.96 -3.92 25.69
C GLN A 410 13.60 -4.63 25.69
N ALA A 411 13.30 -5.33 24.62
CA ALA A 411 12.04 -6.04 24.46
C ALA A 411 12.28 -7.49 24.04
N ARG A 412 11.47 -8.41 24.61
CA ARG A 412 11.45 -9.82 24.23
C ARG A 412 10.78 -10.03 22.87
N LEU A 413 9.75 -9.22 22.62
CA LEU A 413 8.94 -9.28 21.39
C LEU A 413 9.16 -8.02 20.55
N VAL A 414 9.34 -8.19 19.25
CA VAL A 414 9.42 -7.07 18.34
C VAL A 414 8.43 -7.27 17.19
N VAL A 415 7.73 -6.23 16.79
CA VAL A 415 7.01 -6.17 15.51
C VAL A 415 7.53 -4.98 14.71
N ALA A 416 7.62 -5.12 13.39
CA ALA A 416 7.91 -4.03 12.49
C ALA A 416 7.12 -4.18 11.19
N ASP A 417 6.47 -3.08 10.77
CA ASP A 417 5.78 -2.92 9.48
C ASP A 417 6.39 -1.72 8.72
N PRO A 418 7.62 -1.86 8.20
CA PRO A 418 8.30 -0.77 7.54
C PRO A 418 7.67 -0.44 6.17
N PRO A 419 7.97 0.76 5.62
CA PRO A 419 7.56 1.10 4.26
C PRO A 419 8.20 0.16 3.23
N ARG A 420 7.75 0.22 1.96
CA ARG A 420 8.23 -0.61 0.84
C ARG A 420 9.75 -0.73 0.70
N ALA A 421 10.52 0.21 1.25
CA ALA A 421 11.99 0.15 1.25
C ALA A 421 12.55 -0.95 2.17
N GLY A 422 11.70 -1.54 3.02
CA GLY A 422 12.08 -2.54 4.02
C GLY A 422 12.76 -1.92 5.24
N LEU A 423 13.43 -2.77 6.02
CA LEU A 423 14.16 -2.35 7.22
C LEU A 423 15.37 -1.48 6.85
N ALA A 424 15.55 -0.39 7.60
CA ALA A 424 16.79 0.37 7.53
C ALA A 424 17.95 -0.46 8.10
N ARG A 425 19.17 -0.19 7.65
CA ARG A 425 20.37 -0.93 8.07
C ARG A 425 20.55 -0.91 9.60
N GLU A 426 20.28 0.21 10.21
CA GLU A 426 20.39 0.40 11.65
C GLU A 426 19.43 -0.48 12.45
N VAL A 427 18.23 -0.72 11.90
CA VAL A 427 17.23 -1.61 12.52
C VAL A 427 17.71 -3.07 12.43
N VAL A 428 18.25 -3.47 11.28
CA VAL A 428 18.87 -4.80 11.13
C VAL A 428 20.03 -4.98 12.10
N ASP A 429 20.94 -4.00 12.20
CA ASP A 429 22.08 -4.04 13.11
C ASP A 429 21.63 -4.11 14.59
N TYR A 430 20.57 -3.38 14.96
CA TYR A 430 19.95 -3.48 16.29
C TYR A 430 19.38 -4.88 16.54
N LEU A 431 18.58 -5.40 15.63
CA LEU A 431 17.95 -6.73 15.76
C LEU A 431 18.98 -7.85 15.82
N THR A 432 20.13 -7.71 15.17
CA THR A 432 21.16 -8.75 15.11
C THR A 432 22.21 -8.65 16.21
N GLY A 433 22.45 -7.50 16.80
CA GLY A 433 23.53 -7.29 17.76
C GLY A 433 23.20 -6.49 19.02
N GLY A 434 22.16 -5.62 18.97
CA GLY A 434 21.82 -4.71 20.05
C GLY A 434 20.56 -5.07 20.84
N SER A 435 19.73 -5.94 20.32
CA SER A 435 18.42 -6.31 20.87
C SER A 435 18.50 -7.61 21.68
N GLN A 436 17.67 -7.70 22.72
CA GLN A 436 17.40 -8.94 23.49
C GLN A 436 16.11 -9.64 23.00
N ALA A 437 15.61 -9.28 21.82
CA ALA A 437 14.40 -9.87 21.28
C ALA A 437 14.61 -11.37 21.01
N GLU A 438 13.66 -12.17 21.47
CA GLU A 438 13.59 -13.60 21.23
C GLU A 438 12.70 -13.95 20.04
N ARG A 439 11.66 -13.11 19.80
CA ARG A 439 10.70 -13.25 18.71
C ARG A 439 10.54 -11.95 17.97
N PHE A 440 10.47 -12.04 16.65
CA PHE A 440 10.26 -10.90 15.77
C PHE A 440 9.21 -11.24 14.72
N ALA A 441 8.13 -10.45 14.66
CA ALA A 441 7.13 -10.47 13.60
C ALA A 441 7.48 -9.39 12.58
N TYR A 442 7.92 -9.81 11.40
CA TYR A 442 8.24 -8.88 10.31
C TYR A 442 7.08 -8.85 9.30
N VAL A 443 6.36 -7.72 9.25
CA VAL A 443 5.30 -7.45 8.26
C VAL A 443 5.94 -6.75 7.07
N SER A 444 5.63 -7.18 5.84
CA SER A 444 6.23 -6.61 4.63
C SER A 444 5.33 -6.72 3.42
N CYS A 445 5.15 -5.61 2.70
CA CYS A 445 4.38 -5.53 1.46
C CYS A 445 5.21 -5.68 0.17
N ASP A 446 6.54 -5.92 0.27
CA ASP A 446 7.42 -6.08 -0.89
C ASP A 446 8.31 -7.31 -0.76
N PRO A 447 8.09 -8.37 -1.58
CA PRO A 447 8.87 -9.60 -1.50
C PRO A 447 10.38 -9.45 -1.73
N ALA A 448 10.81 -8.45 -2.52
CA ALA A 448 12.23 -8.27 -2.81
C ALA A 448 12.98 -7.66 -1.61
N THR A 449 12.40 -6.64 -0.97
CA THR A 449 12.97 -6.06 0.25
C THR A 449 12.87 -7.01 1.42
N LEU A 450 11.76 -7.75 1.55
CA LEU A 450 11.61 -8.83 2.52
C LEU A 450 12.75 -9.84 2.40
N ALA A 451 13.00 -10.37 1.21
CA ALA A 451 14.06 -11.35 0.98
C ALA A 451 15.45 -10.79 1.31
N ARG A 452 15.74 -9.53 0.94
CA ARG A 452 16.98 -8.85 1.30
C ARG A 452 17.18 -8.80 2.82
N ASP A 453 16.15 -8.38 3.54
CA ASP A 453 16.21 -8.18 4.97
C ASP A 453 16.31 -9.51 5.72
N LEU A 454 15.56 -10.54 5.29
CA LEU A 454 15.67 -11.89 5.83
C LEU A 454 17.07 -12.46 5.67
N GLY A 455 17.73 -12.27 4.51
CA GLY A 455 19.11 -12.68 4.31
C GLY A 455 20.07 -12.05 5.34
N LEU A 456 19.88 -10.78 5.67
CA LEU A 456 20.68 -10.10 6.69
C LEU A 456 20.38 -10.57 8.12
N LEU A 457 19.10 -10.76 8.45
CA LEU A 457 18.65 -11.24 9.75
C LEU A 457 19.14 -12.67 10.03
N ILE A 458 19.04 -13.57 9.05
CA ILE A 458 19.53 -14.94 9.13
C ILE A 458 21.05 -14.95 9.34
N ALA A 459 21.80 -14.14 8.58
CA ALA A 459 23.24 -13.99 8.78
C ALA A 459 23.60 -13.45 10.18
N GLY A 460 22.68 -12.70 10.79
CA GLY A 460 22.78 -12.18 12.16
C GLY A 460 22.26 -13.12 13.26
N GLY A 461 21.93 -14.38 12.93
CA GLY A 461 21.56 -15.42 13.90
C GLY A 461 20.05 -15.61 14.13
N TRP A 462 19.19 -14.94 13.37
CA TRP A 462 17.75 -15.20 13.37
C TRP A 462 17.41 -16.44 12.54
N ARG A 463 16.40 -17.17 12.97
CA ARG A 463 15.81 -18.30 12.23
C ARG A 463 14.40 -17.93 11.79
N VAL A 464 14.06 -18.24 10.55
CA VAL A 464 12.69 -18.14 10.04
C VAL A 464 11.91 -19.40 10.46
N ASP A 465 10.89 -19.20 11.31
CA ASP A 465 10.05 -20.31 11.79
C ASP A 465 8.76 -20.43 10.96
N GLY A 466 8.34 -19.37 10.30
CA GLY A 466 7.16 -19.40 9.45
C GLY A 466 7.02 -18.14 8.61
N LEU A 467 6.30 -18.28 7.51
CA LEU A 467 5.87 -17.20 6.64
C LEU A 467 4.40 -17.41 6.29
N ARG A 468 3.57 -16.42 6.58
CA ARG A 468 2.21 -16.31 6.06
C ARG A 468 2.16 -15.18 5.05
N ALA A 469 1.47 -15.39 3.95
CA ALA A 469 1.29 -14.38 2.92
C ALA A 469 -0.20 -14.20 2.62
N PHE A 470 -0.62 -12.95 2.41
CA PHE A 470 -2.02 -12.56 2.32
C PHE A 470 -2.28 -11.75 1.05
N ASP A 471 -3.38 -12.07 0.36
CA ASP A 471 -3.87 -11.30 -0.78
C ASP A 471 -4.66 -10.07 -0.31
N ALA A 472 -3.97 -9.14 0.36
CA ALA A 472 -4.57 -7.88 0.82
C ALA A 472 -4.83 -6.87 -0.33
N PHE A 473 -4.44 -7.20 -1.56
CA PHE A 473 -4.58 -6.34 -2.72
C PHE A 473 -4.98 -7.15 -3.97
N PRO A 474 -6.17 -7.76 -3.98
CA PRO A 474 -6.66 -8.48 -5.16
C PRO A 474 -6.57 -7.63 -6.43
N MET A 475 -6.46 -8.26 -7.59
CA MET A 475 -6.29 -7.62 -8.93
C MET A 475 -4.94 -6.93 -9.14
N THR A 476 -4.07 -6.85 -8.12
CA THR A 476 -2.73 -6.23 -8.21
C THR A 476 -1.63 -7.26 -7.91
N HIS A 477 -0.39 -6.91 -8.23
CA HIS A 477 0.78 -7.74 -7.90
C HIS A 477 1.24 -7.64 -6.44
N HIS A 478 0.63 -6.76 -5.65
CA HIS A 478 1.01 -6.56 -4.25
C HIS A 478 0.54 -7.72 -3.37
N VAL A 479 1.31 -7.99 -2.33
CA VAL A 479 1.04 -9.04 -1.35
C VAL A 479 1.56 -8.57 0.01
N GLU A 480 0.87 -8.95 1.09
CA GLU A 480 1.38 -8.76 2.44
C GLU A 480 1.95 -10.07 2.98
N CYS A 481 3.08 -9.98 3.65
CA CYS A 481 3.74 -11.12 4.29
C CYS A 481 3.94 -10.83 5.79
N VAL A 482 3.70 -11.82 6.63
CA VAL A 482 4.08 -11.82 8.04
C VAL A 482 5.05 -12.97 8.25
N VAL A 483 6.30 -12.64 8.63
CA VAL A 483 7.34 -13.63 8.87
C VAL A 483 7.60 -13.74 10.37
N THR A 484 7.55 -14.96 10.88
CA THR A 484 7.92 -15.29 12.25
C THR A 484 9.40 -15.60 12.31
N LEU A 485 10.15 -14.82 13.09
CA LEU A 485 11.57 -15.06 13.35
C LEU A 485 11.81 -15.29 14.84
N THR A 486 12.73 -16.22 15.15
CA THR A 486 13.18 -16.54 16.52
C THR A 486 14.70 -16.64 16.59
N ARG A 487 15.22 -16.55 17.81
CA ARG A 487 16.65 -16.80 18.12
C ARG A 487 16.87 -17.28 19.54
#